data_8c7406e73dbff802b8346b2daa334fc3
#
_entry.id   8c7406e73dbff802b8346b2daa334fc3
#
_cell.length_a   1.000
_cell.length_b   1.000
_cell.length_c   1.000
_cell.angle_alpha   90.00
_cell.angle_beta   90.00
_cell.angle_gamma   90.00
#
_symmetry.space_group_name_H-M   'P 1'
#
loop_
_entity.id
_entity.type
_entity.pdbx_description
1 polymer ?
#
loop_
_entity_poly.entity_id
_entity_poly.type
_entity_poly.pdbx_seq_one_letter_code
_entity_poly.pdbx_strand_id
1 'polypeptide(L)'
;MATTSAVTEKELVKYRVEDGIAIFELDDPPANTYSYEMMQQLDAAILKARMDDNVHVLLLRGAGEKFFCAGASISMLTKADPTYKYYFCLHANETLCRLEQTPKLVIAALNGHTVGGGLEVALACDIRIAKKDGGKIGLPEVNLGVLPGTGGTQRLSRVVGRVKALELMARGQTFDFEEALELGLVNHVYDAANFWSEVMIYAKQFCPPNKAAGAVGRIKRAVVTGSEIPFNEALGIERELQQLLFTSEDAKEGLAAYMEKRPPKFKGK
;
A
#
# COMPACT_ATOMS: atom_id res chain seq x y z
N MET A 1 -18.19 29.14 32.17
CA MET A 1 -17.39 28.82 30.99
C MET A 1 -16.76 27.47 31.23
N ALA A 2 -17.26 26.43 30.57
CA ALA A 2 -16.71 25.09 30.69
C ALA A 2 -15.50 25.02 29.78
N THR A 3 -14.31 24.88 30.35
CA THR A 3 -13.09 24.56 29.63
C THR A 3 -13.17 23.11 29.13
N THR A 4 -13.51 22.95 27.87
CA THR A 4 -13.39 21.69 27.18
C THR A 4 -11.89 21.34 27.09
N SER A 5 -11.41 20.45 27.94
CA SER A 5 -10.07 19.87 27.78
C SER A 5 -10.02 19.20 26.42
N ALA A 6 -9.22 19.70 25.50
CA ALA A 6 -8.92 19.03 24.26
C ALA A 6 -8.27 17.67 24.62
N VAL A 7 -9.03 16.58 24.46
CA VAL A 7 -8.46 15.25 24.47
C VAL A 7 -7.53 15.22 23.27
N THR A 8 -6.22 15.18 23.50
CA THR A 8 -5.25 15.01 22.42
C THR A 8 -5.53 13.66 21.79
N GLU A 9 -6.03 13.67 20.56
CA GLU A 9 -6.33 12.48 19.79
C GLU A 9 -5.03 11.69 19.61
N LYS A 10 -5.06 10.38 19.90
CA LYS A 10 -3.88 9.51 19.77
C LYS A 10 -3.44 9.49 18.31
N GLU A 11 -2.18 9.79 18.02
CA GLU A 11 -1.60 9.66 16.68
C GLU A 11 -1.38 8.16 16.38
N LEU A 12 -2.24 7.60 15.54
CA LEU A 12 -2.23 6.19 15.14
C LEU A 12 -1.53 5.96 13.79
N VAL A 13 -1.36 7.03 13.00
CA VAL A 13 -0.63 7.01 11.74
C VAL A 13 0.37 8.16 11.75
N LYS A 14 1.63 7.84 11.94
CA LYS A 14 2.70 8.83 11.86
C LYS A 14 3.05 9.10 10.41
N TYR A 15 3.21 10.38 10.07
CA TYR A 15 3.51 10.85 8.72
C TYR A 15 4.79 11.67 8.69
N ARG A 16 5.73 11.28 7.81
CA ARG A 16 6.92 12.07 7.50
C ARG A 16 7.30 11.94 6.04
N VAL A 17 8.08 12.88 5.53
CA VAL A 17 8.61 12.84 4.15
C VAL A 17 10.13 12.84 4.21
N GLU A 18 10.74 11.90 3.53
CA GLU A 18 12.19 11.77 3.36
C GLU A 18 12.52 11.56 1.88
N ASP A 19 13.36 12.41 1.29
CA ASP A 19 13.84 12.28 -0.10
C ASP A 19 12.73 12.06 -1.15
N GLY A 20 11.57 12.68 -0.99
CA GLY A 20 10.43 12.51 -1.89
C GLY A 20 9.57 11.27 -1.63
N ILE A 21 9.82 10.57 -0.54
CA ILE A 21 9.07 9.39 -0.08
C ILE A 21 8.24 9.80 1.14
N ALA A 22 6.90 9.71 1.03
CA ALA A 22 6.01 9.86 2.18
C ALA A 22 5.92 8.53 2.92
N ILE A 23 6.36 8.52 4.17
CA ILE A 23 6.39 7.35 5.03
C ILE A 23 5.20 7.42 6.00
N PHE A 24 4.34 6.38 5.95
CA PHE A 24 3.21 6.17 6.85
C PHE A 24 3.55 5.03 7.80
N GLU A 25 3.59 5.30 9.09
CA GLU A 25 3.85 4.31 10.11
C GLU A 25 2.58 4.06 10.92
N LEU A 26 2.03 2.84 10.82
CA LEU A 26 0.88 2.40 11.61
C LEU A 26 1.35 2.12 13.04
N ASP A 27 0.84 2.85 14.03
CA ASP A 27 1.32 2.84 15.41
C ASP A 27 0.19 2.65 16.42
N ASP A 28 -0.23 1.41 16.59
CA ASP A 28 -1.14 0.99 17.65
C ASP A 28 -0.60 -0.28 18.35
N PRO A 29 0.36 -0.12 19.28
CA PRO A 29 0.92 -1.27 19.97
C PRO A 29 -0.14 -2.06 20.76
N PRO A 30 0.03 -3.41 20.91
CA PRO A 30 1.25 -4.13 20.54
C PRO A 30 1.29 -4.66 19.10
N ALA A 31 0.21 -4.60 18.33
CA ALA A 31 0.08 -5.34 17.07
C ALA A 31 -0.33 -4.46 15.87
N ASN A 32 -0.31 -3.14 16.02
CA ASN A 32 -0.70 -2.17 14.99
C ASN A 32 -2.06 -2.50 14.37
N THR A 33 -3.02 -2.85 15.24
CA THR A 33 -4.39 -3.17 14.81
C THR A 33 -5.11 -1.89 14.42
N TYR A 34 -5.81 -1.92 13.29
CA TYR A 34 -6.54 -0.73 12.88
C TYR A 34 -7.95 -0.67 13.48
N SER A 35 -8.31 0.52 13.88
CA SER A 35 -9.64 0.97 14.26
C SER A 35 -10.22 1.89 13.18
N TYR A 36 -11.44 2.38 13.41
CA TYR A 36 -12.04 3.41 12.57
C TYR A 36 -11.18 4.68 12.54
N GLU A 37 -10.68 5.10 13.71
CA GLU A 37 -9.83 6.29 13.87
C GLU A 37 -8.50 6.15 13.12
N MET A 38 -7.86 4.97 13.18
CA MET A 38 -6.64 4.73 12.39
C MET A 38 -6.91 4.81 10.88
N MET A 39 -8.04 4.27 10.40
CA MET A 39 -8.41 4.37 8.99
C MET A 39 -8.68 5.82 8.57
N GLN A 40 -9.29 6.65 9.42
CA GLN A 40 -9.47 8.07 9.16
C GLN A 40 -8.12 8.81 9.06
N GLN A 41 -7.18 8.52 9.97
CA GLN A 41 -5.84 9.12 9.93
C GLN A 41 -5.05 8.64 8.72
N LEU A 42 -5.17 7.36 8.33
CA LEU A 42 -4.55 6.84 7.11
C LEU A 42 -5.14 7.54 5.87
N ASP A 43 -6.45 7.72 5.80
CA ASP A 43 -7.10 8.44 4.71
C ASP A 43 -6.60 9.88 4.59
N ALA A 44 -6.51 10.59 5.70
CA ALA A 44 -5.97 11.95 5.74
C ALA A 44 -4.50 12.00 5.28
N ALA A 45 -3.68 11.03 5.70
CA ALA A 45 -2.28 10.91 5.29
C ALA A 45 -2.15 10.63 3.77
N ILE A 46 -3.00 9.77 3.21
CA ILE A 46 -3.05 9.50 1.77
C ILE A 46 -3.37 10.78 0.98
N LEU A 47 -4.38 11.52 1.41
CA LEU A 47 -4.77 12.78 0.76
C LEU A 47 -3.65 13.82 0.83
N LYS A 48 -3.01 13.96 2.00
CA LYS A 48 -1.86 14.85 2.19
C LYS A 48 -0.72 14.50 1.23
N ALA A 49 -0.31 13.23 1.18
CA ALA A 49 0.75 12.77 0.28
C ALA A 49 0.39 12.91 -1.20
N ARG A 50 -0.88 12.72 -1.56
CA ARG A 50 -1.37 12.87 -2.93
C ARG A 50 -1.22 14.29 -3.44
N MET A 51 -1.50 15.28 -2.58
CA MET A 51 -1.50 16.70 -2.93
C MET A 51 -0.13 17.37 -2.78
N ASP A 52 0.87 16.66 -2.29
CA ASP A 52 2.23 17.20 -2.13
C ASP A 52 3.06 16.87 -3.39
N ASP A 53 3.43 17.90 -4.15
CA ASP A 53 4.23 17.78 -5.39
C ASP A 53 5.67 17.31 -5.12
N ASN A 54 6.15 17.40 -3.87
CA ASN A 54 7.47 16.90 -3.49
C ASN A 54 7.45 15.42 -3.09
N VAL A 55 6.27 14.80 -3.02
CA VAL A 55 6.11 13.38 -2.74
C VAL A 55 5.94 12.61 -4.05
N HIS A 56 6.76 11.60 -4.27
CA HIS A 56 6.78 10.78 -5.48
C HIS A 56 6.41 9.30 -5.22
N VAL A 57 6.70 8.82 -4.00
CA VAL A 57 6.43 7.44 -3.56
C VAL A 57 5.76 7.50 -2.19
N LEU A 58 4.81 6.60 -1.93
CA LEU A 58 4.22 6.35 -0.62
C LEU A 58 4.78 5.03 -0.08
N LEU A 59 5.15 5.00 1.18
CA LEU A 59 5.71 3.83 1.84
C LEU A 59 5.03 3.59 3.17
N LEU A 60 4.39 2.43 3.33
CA LEU A 60 3.71 2.01 4.55
C LEU A 60 4.58 1.04 5.33
N ARG A 61 4.62 1.18 6.66
CA ARG A 61 5.24 0.24 7.59
C ARG A 61 4.45 0.16 8.90
N GLY A 62 4.68 -0.87 9.69
CA GLY A 62 4.23 -0.91 11.09
C GLY A 62 5.27 -0.31 12.04
N ALA A 63 4.82 0.28 13.13
CA ALA A 63 5.68 0.67 14.24
C ALA A 63 6.26 -0.57 14.95
N GLY A 64 7.47 -0.45 15.47
CA GLY A 64 8.18 -1.58 16.11
C GLY A 64 8.67 -2.61 15.08
N GLU A 65 9.01 -3.81 15.58
CA GLU A 65 9.70 -4.84 14.78
C GLU A 65 8.88 -6.12 14.59
N LYS A 66 7.79 -6.30 15.36
CA LYS A 66 7.05 -7.57 15.40
C LYS A 66 5.87 -7.63 14.44
N PHE A 67 5.20 -6.52 14.21
CA PHE A 67 4.01 -6.46 13.37
C PHE A 67 4.10 -5.33 12.35
N PHE A 68 3.78 -5.64 11.11
CA PHE A 68 3.31 -4.63 10.17
C PHE A 68 1.91 -4.19 10.58
N CYS A 69 0.96 -5.12 10.61
CA CYS A 69 -0.39 -4.92 11.10
C CYS A 69 -1.08 -6.28 11.30
N ALA A 70 -1.76 -6.47 12.42
CA ALA A 70 -2.50 -7.70 12.73
C ALA A 70 -4.00 -7.61 12.39
N GLY A 71 -4.40 -6.63 11.57
CA GLY A 71 -5.77 -6.47 11.10
C GLY A 71 -6.64 -5.60 12.00
N ALA A 72 -7.95 -5.75 11.90
CA ALA A 72 -8.90 -4.97 12.68
C ALA A 72 -8.85 -5.31 14.17
N SER A 73 -9.05 -4.29 15.01
CA SER A 73 -9.09 -4.48 16.47
C SER A 73 -10.19 -5.46 16.90
N ILE A 74 -9.81 -6.60 17.47
CA ILE A 74 -10.76 -7.61 17.96
C ILE A 74 -11.65 -7.02 19.08
N SER A 75 -11.09 -6.18 19.95
CA SER A 75 -11.85 -5.53 21.02
C SER A 75 -12.93 -4.58 20.50
N MET A 76 -12.71 -3.95 19.35
CA MET A 76 -13.71 -3.17 18.63
C MET A 76 -14.76 -4.12 18.00
N LEU A 77 -14.31 -5.15 17.32
CA LEU A 77 -15.20 -6.09 16.60
C LEU A 77 -16.17 -6.83 17.53
N THR A 78 -15.75 -7.20 18.74
CA THR A 78 -16.61 -7.87 19.72
C THR A 78 -17.73 -6.99 20.28
N LYS A 79 -17.59 -5.66 20.16
CA LYS A 79 -18.60 -4.68 20.61
C LYS A 79 -19.43 -4.13 19.46
N ALA A 80 -19.04 -4.39 18.23
CA ALA A 80 -19.68 -3.86 17.05
C ALA A 80 -21.01 -4.59 16.77
N ASP A 81 -22.05 -3.82 16.52
CA ASP A 81 -23.27 -4.35 15.89
C ASP A 81 -23.06 -4.55 14.38
N PRO A 82 -23.93 -5.30 13.69
CA PRO A 82 -23.79 -5.58 12.27
C PRO A 82 -23.77 -4.33 11.39
N THR A 83 -24.51 -3.28 11.75
CA THR A 83 -24.59 -2.03 11.00
C THR A 83 -23.27 -1.25 11.11
N TYR A 84 -22.76 -1.11 12.33
CA TYR A 84 -21.43 -0.51 12.56
C TYR A 84 -20.36 -1.28 11.80
N LYS A 85 -20.36 -2.62 11.86
CA LYS A 85 -19.40 -3.46 11.15
C LYS A 85 -19.45 -3.24 9.64
N TYR A 86 -20.65 -3.11 9.06
CA TYR A 86 -20.83 -2.82 7.64
C TYR A 86 -20.17 -1.48 7.25
N TYR A 87 -20.50 -0.39 7.97
CA TYR A 87 -19.94 0.94 7.65
C TYR A 87 -18.45 1.06 7.96
N PHE A 88 -17.97 0.36 8.98
CA PHE A 88 -16.53 0.25 9.22
C PHE A 88 -15.79 -0.39 8.04
N CYS A 89 -16.29 -1.52 7.54
CA CYS A 89 -15.71 -2.17 6.36
C CYS A 89 -15.83 -1.31 5.10
N LEU A 90 -16.95 -0.61 4.92
CA LEU A 90 -17.15 0.30 3.80
C LEU A 90 -16.10 1.43 3.82
N HIS A 91 -15.96 2.12 4.96
CA HIS A 91 -14.95 3.19 5.11
C HIS A 91 -13.53 2.67 4.87
N ALA A 92 -13.18 1.50 5.44
CA ALA A 92 -11.87 0.90 5.21
C ALA A 92 -11.65 0.55 3.73
N ASN A 93 -12.65 0.01 3.03
CA ASN A 93 -12.59 -0.25 1.60
C ASN A 93 -12.38 1.04 0.79
N GLU A 94 -13.11 2.12 1.11
CA GLU A 94 -12.98 3.42 0.46
C GLU A 94 -11.57 4.00 0.66
N THR A 95 -11.03 3.92 1.89
CA THR A 95 -9.66 4.35 2.21
C THR A 95 -8.62 3.56 1.41
N LEU A 96 -8.73 2.23 1.38
CA LEU A 96 -7.80 1.38 0.65
C LEU A 96 -7.92 1.55 -0.88
N CYS A 97 -9.12 1.75 -1.42
CA CYS A 97 -9.31 2.12 -2.82
C CYS A 97 -8.65 3.47 -3.14
N ARG A 98 -8.71 4.44 -2.22
CA ARG A 98 -8.06 5.73 -2.37
C ARG A 98 -6.53 5.60 -2.41
N LEU A 99 -5.96 4.72 -1.56
CA LEU A 99 -4.54 4.38 -1.59
C LEU A 99 -4.14 3.77 -2.94
N GLU A 100 -4.87 2.76 -3.39
CA GLU A 100 -4.68 2.04 -4.64
C GLU A 100 -4.80 2.95 -5.88
N GLN A 101 -5.75 3.89 -5.86
CA GLN A 101 -5.99 4.85 -6.95
C GLN A 101 -5.06 6.09 -6.92
N THR A 102 -4.21 6.24 -5.90
CA THR A 102 -3.26 7.37 -5.85
C THR A 102 -2.23 7.24 -6.98
N PRO A 103 -2.04 8.27 -7.84
CA PRO A 103 -1.15 8.20 -9.00
C PRO A 103 0.33 8.37 -8.60
N LYS A 104 0.74 7.70 -7.54
CA LYS A 104 2.11 7.59 -7.02
C LYS A 104 2.31 6.14 -6.59
N LEU A 105 3.51 5.61 -6.78
CA LEU A 105 3.78 4.23 -6.39
C LEU A 105 3.64 4.06 -4.88
N VAL A 106 2.98 2.98 -4.46
CA VAL A 106 2.76 2.66 -3.05
C VAL A 106 3.48 1.35 -2.70
N ILE A 107 4.36 1.42 -1.72
CA ILE A 107 5.17 0.28 -1.26
C ILE A 107 4.76 -0.07 0.16
N ALA A 108 4.48 -1.34 0.43
CA ALA A 108 4.34 -1.87 1.78
C ALA A 108 5.66 -2.51 2.21
N ALA A 109 6.27 -1.97 3.27
CA ALA A 109 7.44 -2.53 3.93
C ALA A 109 6.98 -3.43 5.07
N LEU A 110 6.90 -4.73 4.81
CA LEU A 110 6.38 -5.74 5.74
C LEU A 110 7.46 -6.09 6.76
N ASN A 111 7.61 -5.23 7.77
CA ASN A 111 8.63 -5.36 8.81
C ASN A 111 8.31 -6.39 9.89
N GLY A 112 7.12 -7.01 9.85
CA GLY A 112 6.64 -7.98 10.83
C GLY A 112 5.39 -8.71 10.36
N HIS A 113 4.73 -9.44 11.26
CA HIS A 113 3.50 -10.16 10.95
C HIS A 113 2.50 -9.28 10.20
N THR A 114 1.95 -9.81 9.11
CA THR A 114 1.04 -9.14 8.19
C THR A 114 -0.18 -10.04 7.99
N VAL A 115 -1.12 -10.00 8.93
CA VAL A 115 -2.20 -10.99 8.99
C VAL A 115 -3.59 -10.33 9.01
N GLY A 116 -4.56 -11.04 8.47
CA GLY A 116 -5.93 -10.56 8.40
C GLY A 116 -6.03 -9.23 7.65
N GLY A 117 -6.77 -8.29 8.20
CA GLY A 117 -6.87 -6.95 7.62
C GLY A 117 -5.53 -6.23 7.40
N GLY A 118 -4.46 -6.65 8.10
CA GLY A 118 -3.10 -6.15 7.83
C GLY A 118 -2.60 -6.56 6.46
N LEU A 119 -2.91 -7.78 6.01
CA LEU A 119 -2.66 -8.18 4.63
C LEU A 119 -3.59 -7.46 3.65
N GLU A 120 -4.84 -7.16 4.03
CA GLU A 120 -5.75 -6.38 3.19
C GLU A 120 -5.20 -4.97 2.90
N VAL A 121 -4.60 -4.31 3.91
CA VAL A 121 -3.88 -3.04 3.75
C VAL A 121 -2.67 -3.21 2.81
N ALA A 122 -1.86 -4.25 3.02
CA ALA A 122 -0.69 -4.52 2.19
C ALA A 122 -1.06 -4.85 0.73
N LEU A 123 -2.19 -5.52 0.49
CA LEU A 123 -2.69 -5.83 -0.84
C LEU A 123 -3.19 -4.60 -1.63
N ALA A 124 -3.57 -3.53 -0.94
CA ALA A 124 -3.92 -2.25 -1.56
C ALA A 124 -2.68 -1.43 -1.96
N CYS A 125 -1.48 -1.86 -1.60
CA CYS A 125 -0.22 -1.31 -2.08
C CYS A 125 0.20 -1.97 -3.40
N ASP A 126 1.01 -1.27 -4.20
CA ASP A 126 1.47 -1.79 -5.49
C ASP A 126 2.56 -2.85 -5.32
N ILE A 127 3.50 -2.60 -4.41
CA ILE A 127 4.67 -3.45 -4.16
C ILE A 127 4.72 -3.82 -2.68
N ARG A 128 5.04 -5.06 -2.39
CA ARG A 128 5.25 -5.61 -1.04
C ARG A 128 6.67 -6.10 -0.91
N ILE A 129 7.42 -5.53 0.05
CA ILE A 129 8.79 -5.93 0.38
C ILE A 129 8.79 -6.43 1.81
N ALA A 130 9.23 -7.64 2.04
CA ALA A 130 9.19 -8.27 3.34
C ALA A 130 10.57 -8.40 3.99
N LYS A 131 10.60 -8.34 5.31
CA LYS A 131 11.78 -8.62 6.13
C LYS A 131 11.94 -10.13 6.28
N LYS A 132 13.10 -10.67 5.91
CA LYS A 132 13.45 -12.09 6.09
C LYS A 132 13.26 -12.51 7.54
N ASP A 133 12.64 -13.65 7.75
CA ASP A 133 12.30 -14.18 9.09
C ASP A 133 11.46 -13.20 9.94
N GLY A 134 10.84 -12.18 9.32
CA GLY A 134 10.14 -11.10 10.02
C GLY A 134 8.77 -11.47 10.57
N GLY A 135 8.17 -12.58 10.13
CA GLY A 135 6.86 -12.98 10.61
C GLY A 135 6.07 -13.87 9.67
N LYS A 136 4.76 -13.86 9.82
CA LYS A 136 3.81 -14.63 9.02
C LYS A 136 2.88 -13.68 8.26
N ILE A 137 2.39 -14.15 7.11
CA ILE A 137 1.44 -13.45 6.24
C ILE A 137 0.25 -14.37 5.92
N GLY A 138 -0.96 -13.82 5.80
CA GLY A 138 -2.15 -14.60 5.42
C GLY A 138 -3.45 -13.96 5.88
N LEU A 139 -4.57 -14.58 5.48
CA LEU A 139 -5.95 -14.17 5.81
C LEU A 139 -6.64 -15.28 6.64
N PRO A 140 -6.46 -15.31 7.97
CA PRO A 140 -6.95 -16.36 8.82
C PRO A 140 -8.40 -16.15 9.35
N GLU A 141 -9.17 -15.24 8.79
CA GLU A 141 -10.48 -14.79 9.27
C GLU A 141 -11.49 -15.94 9.42
N VAL A 142 -11.38 -17.00 8.62
CA VAL A 142 -12.24 -18.19 8.72
C VAL A 142 -12.15 -18.86 10.10
N ASN A 143 -11.00 -18.77 10.76
CA ASN A 143 -10.81 -19.28 12.13
C ASN A 143 -11.63 -18.50 13.17
N LEU A 144 -12.15 -17.34 12.82
CA LEU A 144 -13.07 -16.52 13.61
C LEU A 144 -14.53 -16.64 13.13
N GLY A 145 -14.80 -17.51 12.14
CA GLY A 145 -16.13 -17.67 11.56
C GLY A 145 -16.57 -16.52 10.64
N VAL A 146 -15.62 -15.73 10.15
CA VAL A 146 -15.87 -14.59 9.25
C VAL A 146 -14.99 -14.67 8.01
N LEU A 147 -15.17 -13.76 7.07
CA LEU A 147 -14.33 -13.60 5.89
C LEU A 147 -13.50 -12.31 5.99
N PRO A 148 -12.40 -12.16 5.20
CA PRO A 148 -11.70 -10.90 5.02
C PRO A 148 -12.65 -9.83 4.48
N GLY A 149 -12.90 -8.76 5.27
CA GLY A 149 -14.00 -7.82 5.02
C GLY A 149 -13.56 -6.49 4.39
N THR A 150 -12.25 -6.26 4.21
CA THR A 150 -11.74 -4.99 3.70
C THR A 150 -11.00 -5.13 2.36
N GLY A 151 -11.40 -6.14 1.57
CA GLY A 151 -10.96 -6.34 0.19
C GLY A 151 -10.05 -7.54 -0.05
N GLY A 152 -9.72 -8.31 1.01
CA GLY A 152 -8.82 -9.45 0.92
C GLY A 152 -9.29 -10.53 -0.06
N THR A 153 -10.57 -10.86 -0.04
CA THR A 153 -11.14 -11.85 -0.98
C THR A 153 -10.96 -11.44 -2.44
N GLN A 154 -11.02 -10.15 -2.72
CA GLN A 154 -10.94 -9.62 -4.08
C GLN A 154 -9.49 -9.40 -4.52
N ARG A 155 -8.68 -8.74 -3.68
CA ARG A 155 -7.29 -8.40 -4.03
C ARG A 155 -6.38 -9.63 -4.04
N LEU A 156 -6.51 -10.53 -3.05
CA LEU A 156 -5.69 -11.75 -3.03
C LEU A 156 -5.95 -12.61 -4.28
N SER A 157 -7.23 -12.75 -4.69
CA SER A 157 -7.60 -13.53 -5.87
C SER A 157 -7.01 -12.98 -7.17
N ARG A 158 -6.81 -11.66 -7.25
CA ARG A 158 -6.18 -10.99 -8.40
C ARG A 158 -4.65 -11.15 -8.41
N VAL A 159 -4.05 -11.30 -7.23
CA VAL A 159 -2.59 -11.46 -7.10
C VAL A 159 -2.15 -12.90 -7.32
N VAL A 160 -2.74 -13.86 -6.61
CA VAL A 160 -2.28 -15.27 -6.63
C VAL A 160 -3.20 -16.21 -7.44
N GLY A 161 -4.23 -15.65 -8.07
CA GLY A 161 -5.24 -16.40 -8.79
C GLY A 161 -6.34 -16.99 -7.90
N ARG A 162 -7.53 -17.16 -8.48
CA ARG A 162 -8.76 -17.54 -7.76
C ARG A 162 -8.62 -18.82 -6.94
N VAL A 163 -8.04 -19.88 -7.54
CA VAL A 163 -7.99 -21.22 -6.91
C VAL A 163 -7.09 -21.19 -5.69
N LYS A 164 -5.90 -20.59 -5.80
CA LYS A 164 -4.94 -20.50 -4.69
C LYS A 164 -5.47 -19.59 -3.58
N ALA A 165 -6.05 -18.46 -3.92
CA ALA A 165 -6.64 -17.54 -2.94
C ALA A 165 -7.77 -18.21 -2.14
N LEU A 166 -8.67 -18.94 -2.83
CA LEU A 166 -9.75 -19.68 -2.17
C LEU A 166 -9.20 -20.72 -1.19
N GLU A 167 -8.21 -21.51 -1.61
CA GLU A 167 -7.58 -22.52 -0.74
C GLU A 167 -6.97 -21.88 0.51
N LEU A 168 -6.14 -20.84 0.35
CA LEU A 168 -5.46 -20.17 1.44
C LEU A 168 -6.46 -19.59 2.46
N MET A 169 -7.48 -18.86 1.99
CA MET A 169 -8.48 -18.24 2.86
C MET A 169 -9.41 -19.28 3.53
N ALA A 170 -9.85 -20.32 2.79
CA ALA A 170 -10.74 -21.34 3.34
C ALA A 170 -10.04 -22.21 4.39
N ARG A 171 -8.72 -22.39 4.28
CA ARG A 171 -7.90 -23.07 5.30
C ARG A 171 -7.50 -22.16 6.46
N GLY A 172 -7.66 -20.83 6.32
CA GLY A 172 -7.17 -19.85 7.30
C GLY A 172 -5.66 -19.95 7.50
N GLN A 173 -4.92 -20.26 6.43
CA GLN A 173 -3.50 -20.54 6.49
C GLN A 173 -2.69 -19.24 6.56
N THR A 174 -1.68 -19.24 7.43
CA THR A 174 -0.61 -18.24 7.44
C THR A 174 0.72 -18.95 7.15
N PHE A 175 1.57 -18.27 6.39
CA PHE A 175 2.85 -18.81 5.94
C PHE A 175 3.95 -17.76 6.10
N ASP A 176 5.21 -18.10 5.81
CA ASP A 176 6.31 -17.14 5.87
C ASP A 176 6.40 -16.26 4.62
N PHE A 177 7.33 -15.31 4.65
CA PHE A 177 7.50 -14.39 3.54
C PHE A 177 8.22 -15.02 2.34
N GLU A 178 8.97 -16.09 2.56
CA GLU A 178 9.62 -16.88 1.52
C GLU A 178 8.57 -17.61 0.67
N GLU A 179 7.61 -18.29 1.30
CA GLU A 179 6.47 -18.90 0.60
C GLU A 179 5.62 -17.82 -0.11
N ALA A 180 5.44 -16.65 0.52
CA ALA A 180 4.73 -15.53 -0.09
C ALA A 180 5.45 -14.99 -1.34
N LEU A 181 6.78 -15.00 -1.38
CA LEU A 181 7.59 -14.65 -2.54
C LEU A 181 7.38 -15.68 -3.68
N GLU A 182 7.40 -16.96 -3.37
CA GLU A 182 7.16 -18.04 -4.34
C GLU A 182 5.74 -17.96 -4.95
N LEU A 183 4.76 -17.54 -4.15
CA LEU A 183 3.38 -17.32 -4.60
C LEU A 183 3.19 -16.02 -5.41
N GLY A 184 4.21 -15.17 -5.51
CA GLY A 184 4.10 -13.85 -6.12
C GLY A 184 3.28 -12.84 -5.29
N LEU A 185 2.98 -13.17 -4.04
CA LEU A 185 2.28 -12.27 -3.11
C LEU A 185 3.21 -11.18 -2.58
N VAL A 186 4.50 -11.45 -2.45
CA VAL A 186 5.56 -10.53 -2.06
C VAL A 186 6.53 -10.38 -3.22
N ASN A 187 7.00 -9.16 -3.49
CA ASN A 187 7.91 -8.86 -4.60
C ASN A 187 9.38 -9.10 -4.25
N HIS A 188 9.76 -8.82 -3.00
CA HIS A 188 11.13 -8.97 -2.51
C HIS A 188 11.14 -9.39 -1.04
N VAL A 189 12.16 -10.15 -0.65
CA VAL A 189 12.50 -10.45 0.75
C VAL A 189 13.93 -9.98 0.99
N TYR A 190 14.12 -9.06 1.92
CA TYR A 190 15.44 -8.50 2.26
C TYR A 190 15.91 -8.96 3.63
N ASP A 191 17.21 -9.09 3.80
CA ASP A 191 17.81 -9.50 5.07
C ASP A 191 17.45 -8.53 6.20
N ALA A 192 17.14 -9.06 7.37
CA ALA A 192 16.67 -8.30 8.53
C ALA A 192 17.61 -7.16 8.93
N ALA A 193 18.94 -7.40 8.84
CA ALA A 193 19.96 -6.42 9.23
C ALA A 193 19.91 -5.12 8.40
N ASN A 194 19.56 -5.22 7.12
CA ASN A 194 19.57 -4.11 6.18
C ASN A 194 18.16 -3.76 5.66
N PHE A 195 17.13 -4.39 6.18
CA PHE A 195 15.76 -4.32 5.64
C PHE A 195 15.32 -2.90 5.34
N TRP A 196 15.39 -2.00 6.31
CA TRP A 196 14.92 -0.63 6.15
C TRP A 196 15.73 0.15 5.12
N SER A 197 17.06 0.05 5.17
CA SER A 197 17.92 0.74 4.20
C SER A 197 17.69 0.25 2.77
N GLU A 198 17.53 -1.05 2.56
CA GLU A 198 17.24 -1.63 1.24
C GLU A 198 15.86 -1.20 0.71
N VAL A 199 14.85 -1.14 1.58
CA VAL A 199 13.51 -0.62 1.21
C VAL A 199 13.60 0.84 0.78
N MET A 200 14.34 1.68 1.51
CA MET A 200 14.52 3.09 1.15
C MET A 200 15.29 3.27 -0.15
N ILE A 201 16.35 2.47 -0.37
CA ILE A 201 17.11 2.45 -1.63
C ILE A 201 16.18 2.04 -2.79
N TYR A 202 15.37 1.02 -2.60
CA TYR A 202 14.41 0.57 -3.60
C TYR A 202 13.37 1.64 -3.92
N ALA A 203 12.76 2.25 -2.91
CA ALA A 203 11.77 3.31 -3.09
C ALA A 203 12.35 4.53 -3.82
N LYS A 204 13.59 4.92 -3.49
CA LYS A 204 14.28 6.06 -4.08
C LYS A 204 14.54 5.90 -5.58
N GLN A 205 14.59 4.67 -6.10
CA GLN A 205 14.75 4.41 -7.53
C GLN A 205 13.60 5.00 -8.36
N PHE A 206 12.41 5.17 -7.79
CA PHE A 206 11.23 5.71 -8.47
C PHE A 206 11.06 7.22 -8.30
N CYS A 207 11.94 7.86 -7.54
CA CYS A 207 11.94 9.31 -7.34
C CYS A 207 12.88 10.02 -8.32
N PRO A 208 12.64 11.28 -8.66
CA PRO A 208 13.63 12.11 -9.34
C PRO A 208 14.95 12.18 -8.54
N PRO A 209 16.12 12.28 -9.19
CA PRO A 209 16.31 12.34 -10.65
C PRO A 209 16.35 10.97 -11.34
N ASN A 210 16.15 9.85 -10.62
CA ASN A 210 16.36 8.50 -11.13
C ASN A 210 15.26 8.08 -12.13
N LYS A 211 14.00 8.44 -11.83
CA LYS A 211 12.83 8.16 -12.69
C LYS A 211 11.93 9.37 -12.81
N ALA A 212 11.24 9.45 -13.94
CA ALA A 212 10.13 10.37 -14.19
C ALA A 212 8.92 9.94 -13.33
N ALA A 213 8.78 10.52 -12.14
CA ALA A 213 7.75 10.11 -11.18
C ALA A 213 6.32 10.24 -11.76
N GLY A 214 6.08 11.24 -12.62
CA GLY A 214 4.83 11.38 -13.35
C GLY A 214 4.54 10.20 -14.28
N ALA A 215 5.56 9.62 -14.92
CA ALA A 215 5.41 8.42 -15.76
C ALA A 215 5.11 7.18 -14.90
N VAL A 216 5.80 7.01 -13.78
CA VAL A 216 5.54 5.92 -12.82
C VAL A 216 4.08 5.93 -12.36
N GLY A 217 3.56 7.10 -11.97
CA GLY A 217 2.17 7.24 -11.55
C GLY A 217 1.14 6.92 -12.65
N ARG A 218 1.43 7.27 -13.91
CA ARG A 218 0.53 6.97 -15.05
C ARG A 218 0.62 5.51 -15.48
N ILE A 219 1.79 4.87 -15.39
CA ILE A 219 1.93 3.41 -15.58
C ILE A 219 1.06 2.68 -14.56
N LYS A 220 1.17 3.06 -13.26
CA LYS A 220 0.28 2.51 -12.23
C LYS A 220 -1.19 2.68 -12.62
N ARG A 221 -1.61 3.89 -12.99
CA ARG A 221 -2.99 4.18 -13.38
C ARG A 221 -3.45 3.30 -14.54
N ALA A 222 -2.63 3.15 -15.58
CA ALA A 222 -2.94 2.30 -16.73
C ALA A 222 -3.13 0.84 -16.32
N VAL A 223 -2.20 0.30 -15.51
CA VAL A 223 -2.22 -1.10 -15.06
C VAL A 223 -3.41 -1.36 -14.12
N VAL A 224 -3.56 -0.56 -13.04
CA VAL A 224 -4.59 -0.78 -12.02
C VAL A 224 -6.00 -0.63 -12.60
N THR A 225 -6.25 0.40 -13.41
CA THR A 225 -7.57 0.57 -14.04
C THR A 225 -7.77 -0.40 -15.20
N GLY A 226 -6.74 -0.59 -16.03
CA GLY A 226 -6.83 -1.45 -17.21
C GLY A 226 -7.11 -2.90 -16.90
N SER A 227 -6.64 -3.41 -15.74
CA SER A 227 -6.94 -4.78 -15.31
C SER A 227 -8.39 -5.03 -14.88
N GLU A 228 -9.18 -3.96 -14.69
CA GLU A 228 -10.56 -4.03 -14.19
C GLU A 228 -11.62 -3.70 -15.27
N ILE A 229 -11.20 -3.39 -16.50
CA ILE A 229 -12.08 -3.01 -17.59
C ILE A 229 -11.80 -3.83 -18.86
N PRO A 230 -12.70 -3.85 -19.87
CA PRO A 230 -12.44 -4.52 -21.13
C PRO A 230 -11.17 -4.02 -21.83
N PHE A 231 -10.47 -4.94 -22.50
CA PHE A 231 -9.13 -4.69 -23.08
C PHE A 231 -9.06 -3.47 -24.02
N ASN A 232 -10.06 -3.28 -24.88
CA ASN A 232 -10.05 -2.17 -25.83
C ASN A 232 -10.18 -0.81 -25.13
N GLU A 233 -11.00 -0.72 -24.09
CA GLU A 233 -11.15 0.46 -23.23
C GLU A 233 -9.85 0.73 -22.45
N ALA A 234 -9.20 -0.32 -21.97
CA ALA A 234 -7.88 -0.23 -21.31
C ALA A 234 -6.82 0.37 -22.25
N LEU A 235 -6.77 -0.07 -23.51
CA LEU A 235 -5.89 0.51 -24.54
C LEU A 235 -6.24 1.98 -24.84
N GLY A 236 -7.52 2.38 -24.70
CA GLY A 236 -7.94 3.78 -24.79
C GLY A 236 -7.30 4.64 -23.70
N ILE A 237 -7.44 4.20 -22.43
CA ILE A 237 -6.82 4.87 -21.28
C ILE A 237 -5.30 4.96 -21.44
N GLU A 238 -4.65 3.89 -21.86
CA GLU A 238 -3.20 3.87 -22.08
C GLU A 238 -2.75 4.95 -23.06
N ARG A 239 -3.44 5.09 -24.21
CA ARG A 239 -3.14 6.12 -25.22
C ARG A 239 -3.32 7.54 -24.67
N GLU A 240 -4.38 7.79 -23.90
CA GLU A 240 -4.63 9.09 -23.29
C GLU A 240 -3.54 9.45 -22.25
N LEU A 241 -3.18 8.49 -21.41
CA LEU A 241 -2.12 8.68 -20.42
C LEU A 241 -0.75 8.88 -21.07
N GLN A 242 -0.45 8.17 -22.16
CA GLN A 242 0.75 8.36 -22.96
C GLN A 242 0.81 9.74 -23.61
N GLN A 243 -0.30 10.22 -24.15
CA GLN A 243 -0.38 11.58 -24.73
C GLN A 243 -0.07 12.64 -23.68
N LEU A 244 -0.63 12.51 -22.47
CA LEU A 244 -0.35 13.44 -21.36
C LEU A 244 1.13 13.44 -20.98
N LEU A 245 1.78 12.26 -20.95
CA LEU A 245 3.20 12.16 -20.65
C LEU A 245 4.07 12.80 -21.72
N PHE A 246 3.70 12.68 -22.99
CA PHE A 246 4.49 13.18 -24.11
C PHE A 246 4.68 14.69 -24.11
N THR A 247 3.82 15.42 -23.41
CA THR A 247 3.93 16.88 -23.23
C THR A 247 4.79 17.31 -22.05
N SER A 248 5.17 16.36 -21.16
CA SER A 248 5.91 16.64 -19.93
C SER A 248 7.38 17.07 -20.17
N GLU A 249 7.96 17.78 -19.20
CA GLU A 249 9.39 18.12 -19.23
C GLU A 249 10.26 16.86 -19.15
N ASP A 250 9.86 15.90 -18.32
CA ASP A 250 10.57 14.64 -18.11
C ASP A 250 10.59 13.78 -19.38
N ALA A 251 9.53 13.76 -20.18
CA ALA A 251 9.54 13.05 -21.45
C ALA A 251 10.53 13.67 -22.44
N LYS A 252 10.56 14.99 -22.52
CA LYS A 252 11.52 15.72 -23.37
C LYS A 252 12.96 15.47 -22.95
N GLU A 253 13.23 15.54 -21.63
CA GLU A 253 14.54 15.23 -21.05
C GLU A 253 14.94 13.77 -21.33
N GLY A 254 14.03 12.81 -21.11
CA GLY A 254 14.31 11.40 -21.34
C GLY A 254 14.69 11.10 -22.79
N LEU A 255 13.94 11.67 -23.76
CA LEU A 255 14.23 11.52 -25.18
C LEU A 255 15.54 12.19 -25.58
N ALA A 256 15.81 13.41 -25.11
CA ALA A 256 17.06 14.11 -25.37
C ALA A 256 18.27 13.36 -24.79
N ALA A 257 18.18 12.92 -23.53
CA ALA A 257 19.23 12.16 -22.87
C ALA A 257 19.54 10.85 -23.62
N TYR A 258 18.52 10.15 -24.11
CA TYR A 258 18.69 8.92 -24.89
C TYR A 258 19.45 9.20 -26.21
N MET A 259 19.07 10.24 -26.95
CA MET A 259 19.74 10.63 -28.21
C MET A 259 21.19 11.07 -27.96
N GLU A 260 21.45 11.77 -26.87
CA GLU A 260 22.77 12.25 -26.46
C GLU A 260 23.62 11.20 -25.75
N LYS A 261 23.09 10.00 -25.50
CA LYS A 261 23.75 8.89 -24.78
C LYS A 261 24.25 9.29 -23.38
N ARG A 262 23.49 10.10 -22.66
CA ARG A 262 23.74 10.49 -21.27
C ARG A 262 22.63 10.02 -20.32
N PRO A 263 22.91 9.92 -19.02
CA PRO A 263 21.86 9.71 -18.03
C PRO A 263 20.84 10.86 -18.03
N PRO A 264 19.54 10.57 -17.95
CA PRO A 264 18.52 11.61 -17.80
C PRO A 264 18.55 12.22 -16.40
N LYS A 265 18.04 13.45 -16.26
CA LYS A 265 17.88 14.16 -15.00
C LYS A 265 16.42 14.58 -14.83
N PHE A 266 15.60 13.62 -14.41
CA PHE A 266 14.17 13.85 -14.23
C PHE A 266 13.89 14.78 -13.06
N LYS A 267 12.78 15.54 -13.17
CA LYS A 267 12.31 16.51 -12.17
C LYS A 267 10.95 16.13 -11.55
N GLY A 268 10.26 15.13 -12.12
CA GLY A 268 8.90 14.73 -11.73
C GLY A 268 7.80 15.62 -12.36
N LYS A 269 8.10 16.33 -13.46
CA LYS A 269 7.22 17.33 -14.09
C LYS A 269 6.96 17.06 -15.56
#